data_0891f7b3456bb79e9c4edee401836013
#
_entry.id   0891f7b3456bb79e9c4edee401836013
#
_cell.length_a   1.000
_cell.length_b   1.000
_cell.length_c   1.000
_cell.angle_alpha   90.00
_cell.angle_beta   90.00
_cell.angle_gamma   90.00
#
_symmetry.space_group_name_H-M   'P 1'
#
loop_
_entity.id
_entity.type
_entity.pdbx_description
1 polymer ?
#
loop_
_entity_poly.entity_id
_entity_poly.type
_entity_poly.pdbx_seq_one_letter_code
_entity_poly.pdbx_strand_id
1 'polypeptide(L)'
;MDHALCFPTKSANFPLVEDYDVAIIGGGPAGSTAAILLSKAGRRVIVLEREKFPRFHIGESLLPFSMQTFTRLGLQEKLRAHFVEKFGGEIAEAGGEKAAKFYFKDGFASRTDRSYQVTRSKFDKMLLDHAGESGAEICEETSVDDVTFDDEGVTLLLRRDALPRVPGRGPSRTGIKASPSGTIRAKYLIDASGRNSVIGNKFKLRKNYQHLQKLSLFAHYEGLEREAGIDGTLTRMVRTLDSWFWVIPLENDRTSVGIVLEAAEFKKSGLSAEEFFERAIAEQPLVRNRIGEGRRISQVYTAADFSYRSEKLTGDRWLLAGDAAGFIDPVFSSGVFLAVLAGEQAADVLHEVLDHPKRTRRLFRYYERLVNRAMDVYLRFVESWYAGKEFIEVFLTPTDLFQIPPAVNAVLGGNVGNRFAIRWRMEIFYLIVRLQRKWTLCPRLSLVPKRNDEAAALKPASI
;
A
#
# COMPACT_ATOMS: atom_id res chain seq x y z
N MET A 1 25.53 -44.98 -47.85
CA MET A 1 26.59 -44.16 -47.19
C MET A 1 25.87 -43.05 -46.45
N ASP A 2 25.47 -43.38 -45.21
CA ASP A 2 24.71 -42.50 -44.34
C ASP A 2 25.68 -41.73 -43.47
N HIS A 3 25.67 -40.40 -43.58
CA HIS A 3 26.33 -39.54 -42.61
C HIS A 3 25.27 -38.95 -41.64
N ALA A 4 25.07 -39.64 -40.50
CA ALA A 4 24.36 -39.12 -39.38
C ALA A 4 25.23 -38.04 -38.70
N LEU A 5 24.80 -36.78 -38.76
CA LEU A 5 25.34 -35.67 -37.97
C LEU A 5 24.81 -35.76 -36.56
N CYS A 6 25.65 -36.25 -35.69
CA CYS A 6 25.43 -36.24 -34.22
C CYS A 6 25.68 -34.84 -33.70
N PHE A 7 24.62 -34.11 -33.26
CA PHE A 7 24.74 -32.86 -32.52
C PHE A 7 25.00 -33.21 -31.05
N PRO A 8 26.06 -32.69 -30.43
CA PRO A 8 26.24 -32.86 -28.98
C PRO A 8 25.30 -31.93 -28.25
N THR A 9 24.31 -32.50 -27.58
CA THR A 9 23.55 -31.80 -26.50
C THR A 9 24.49 -31.58 -25.33
N LYS A 10 25.24 -30.48 -25.31
CA LYS A 10 25.87 -29.99 -24.10
C LYS A 10 24.79 -29.28 -23.31
N SER A 11 24.21 -29.96 -22.34
CA SER A 11 23.55 -29.31 -21.20
C SER A 11 24.62 -28.44 -20.51
N ALA A 12 24.50 -27.13 -20.62
CA ALA A 12 25.30 -26.22 -19.84
C ALA A 12 24.94 -26.46 -18.35
N ASN A 13 25.82 -27.16 -17.63
CA ASN A 13 25.78 -27.25 -16.18
C ASN A 13 26.10 -25.85 -15.64
N PHE A 14 25.06 -25.04 -15.43
CA PHE A 14 25.18 -23.86 -14.58
C PHE A 14 25.37 -24.35 -13.14
N PRO A 15 26.30 -23.79 -12.35
CA PRO A 15 26.45 -24.16 -10.97
C PRO A 15 25.14 -23.84 -10.25
N LEU A 16 24.50 -24.87 -9.67
CA LEU A 16 23.36 -24.71 -8.78
C LEU A 16 23.82 -23.87 -7.60
N VAL A 17 23.29 -22.65 -7.52
CA VAL A 17 23.52 -21.79 -6.37
C VAL A 17 22.56 -22.19 -5.25
N GLU A 18 23.10 -22.30 -4.07
CA GLU A 18 22.54 -22.67 -2.75
C GLU A 18 21.00 -22.73 -2.63
N ASP A 19 20.50 -23.84 -2.09
CA ASP A 19 19.07 -24.03 -1.80
C ASP A 19 18.60 -23.10 -0.67
N TYR A 20 17.64 -22.23 -0.97
CA TYR A 20 16.94 -21.41 0.02
C TYR A 20 15.68 -22.10 0.52
N ASP A 21 15.27 -21.81 1.76
CA ASP A 21 13.96 -22.23 2.22
C ASP A 21 12.87 -21.41 1.52
N VAL A 22 13.08 -20.08 1.39
CA VAL A 22 12.13 -19.18 0.74
C VAL A 22 12.85 -18.16 -0.14
N ALA A 23 12.44 -18.08 -1.40
CA ALA A 23 12.75 -16.95 -2.27
C ALA A 23 11.61 -15.93 -2.23
N ILE A 24 11.95 -14.64 -2.24
CA ILE A 24 10.99 -13.54 -2.22
C ILE A 24 11.29 -12.63 -3.41
N ILE A 25 10.31 -12.41 -4.28
CA ILE A 25 10.41 -11.46 -5.39
C ILE A 25 9.84 -10.12 -4.94
N GLY A 26 10.68 -9.09 -4.87
CA GLY A 26 10.33 -7.73 -4.47
C GLY A 26 10.70 -7.40 -3.03
N GLY A 27 11.49 -6.34 -2.86
CA GLY A 27 11.98 -5.79 -1.58
C GLY A 27 11.09 -4.70 -0.98
N GLY A 28 9.85 -4.54 -1.46
CA GLY A 28 8.87 -3.61 -0.90
C GLY A 28 8.35 -4.03 0.48
N PRO A 29 7.35 -3.31 1.05
CA PRO A 29 6.87 -3.55 2.41
C PRO A 29 6.44 -4.99 2.70
N ALA A 30 5.77 -5.68 1.75
CA ALA A 30 5.36 -7.06 1.93
C ALA A 30 6.55 -8.02 1.97
N GLY A 31 7.45 -7.90 0.97
CA GLY A 31 8.60 -8.80 0.86
C GLY A 31 9.60 -8.60 2.00
N SER A 32 9.92 -7.35 2.34
CA SER A 32 10.82 -7.05 3.46
C SER A 32 10.24 -7.53 4.80
N THR A 33 8.92 -7.36 5.03
CA THR A 33 8.25 -7.88 6.24
C THR A 33 8.40 -9.40 6.34
N ALA A 34 8.11 -10.12 5.24
CA ALA A 34 8.24 -11.56 5.22
C ALA A 34 9.70 -12.01 5.41
N ALA A 35 10.63 -11.34 4.75
CA ALA A 35 12.07 -11.65 4.86
C ALA A 35 12.58 -11.49 6.29
N ILE A 36 12.26 -10.39 6.98
CA ILE A 36 12.65 -10.15 8.36
C ILE A 36 12.15 -11.28 9.28
N LEU A 37 10.87 -11.62 9.17
CA LEU A 37 10.26 -12.61 10.06
C LEU A 37 10.80 -14.03 9.81
N LEU A 38 10.93 -14.43 8.57
CA LEU A 38 11.48 -15.74 8.20
C LEU A 38 12.96 -15.87 8.61
N SER A 39 13.77 -14.84 8.37
CA SER A 39 15.18 -14.84 8.77
C SER A 39 15.35 -14.87 10.29
N LYS A 40 14.56 -14.09 11.04
CA LYS A 40 14.53 -14.15 12.51
C LYS A 40 14.09 -15.53 13.04
N ALA A 41 13.29 -16.27 12.26
CA ALA A 41 12.91 -17.66 12.56
C ALA A 41 13.96 -18.69 12.08
N GLY A 42 15.15 -18.27 11.65
CA GLY A 42 16.25 -19.13 11.24
C GLY A 42 16.11 -19.75 9.85
N ARG A 43 15.21 -19.23 9.00
CA ARG A 43 15.05 -19.71 7.61
C ARG A 43 16.08 -19.06 6.69
N ARG A 44 16.58 -19.80 5.71
CA ARG A 44 17.43 -19.28 4.64
C ARG A 44 16.55 -18.56 3.61
N VAL A 45 16.68 -17.22 3.56
CA VAL A 45 15.83 -16.36 2.75
C VAL A 45 16.65 -15.52 1.77
N ILE A 46 16.21 -15.44 0.52
CA ILE A 46 16.74 -14.50 -0.46
C ILE A 46 15.63 -13.57 -0.93
N VAL A 47 15.95 -12.27 -1.02
CA VAL A 47 15.09 -11.24 -1.61
C VAL A 47 15.69 -10.77 -2.92
N LEU A 48 14.90 -10.85 -3.99
CA LEU A 48 15.27 -10.44 -5.35
C LEU A 48 14.50 -9.17 -5.69
N GLU A 49 15.20 -8.03 -5.73
CA GLU A 49 14.60 -6.73 -6.03
C GLU A 49 15.17 -6.20 -7.35
N ARG A 50 14.28 -5.82 -8.27
CA ARG A 50 14.67 -5.34 -9.60
C ARG A 50 15.28 -3.94 -9.57
N GLU A 51 14.86 -3.10 -8.62
CA GLU A 51 15.33 -1.72 -8.51
C GLU A 51 16.43 -1.61 -7.45
N LYS A 52 17.18 -0.52 -7.50
CA LYS A 52 18.10 -0.15 -6.44
C LYS A 52 17.43 0.83 -5.49
N PHE A 53 17.49 0.55 -4.19
CA PHE A 53 16.94 1.43 -3.17
C PHE A 53 17.98 2.50 -2.72
N PRO A 54 17.53 3.70 -2.37
CA PRO A 54 16.14 4.16 -2.26
C PRO A 54 15.50 4.41 -3.62
N ARG A 55 14.25 4.02 -3.78
CA ARG A 55 13.44 4.26 -4.98
C ARG A 55 12.15 4.99 -4.64
N PHE A 56 11.61 5.72 -5.62
CA PHE A 56 10.35 6.40 -5.45
C PHE A 56 9.17 5.41 -5.46
N HIS A 57 8.21 5.62 -4.55
CA HIS A 57 6.91 4.96 -4.56
C HIS A 57 5.88 5.86 -3.87
N ILE A 58 4.58 5.70 -4.18
CA ILE A 58 3.48 6.37 -3.48
C ILE A 58 2.90 5.47 -2.37
N GLY A 59 2.16 6.06 -1.43
CA GLY A 59 1.56 5.39 -0.26
C GLY A 59 2.28 5.78 1.03
N GLU A 60 2.18 7.06 1.37
CA GLU A 60 2.99 7.77 2.38
C GLU A 60 2.32 7.87 3.75
N SER A 61 1.07 7.42 3.87
CA SER A 61 0.29 7.47 5.10
C SER A 61 0.03 6.05 5.60
N LEU A 62 0.55 5.70 6.78
CA LEU A 62 0.40 4.37 7.37
C LEU A 62 -0.84 4.29 8.28
N LEU A 63 -1.24 3.06 8.63
CA LEU A 63 -2.36 2.79 9.52
C LEU A 63 -1.90 2.20 10.86
N PRO A 64 -2.58 2.52 11.96
CA PRO A 64 -2.23 2.07 13.32
C PRO A 64 -2.11 0.56 13.46
N PHE A 65 -2.93 -0.20 12.75
CA PHE A 65 -2.89 -1.66 12.87
C PHE A 65 -1.58 -2.29 12.40
N SER A 66 -0.82 -1.61 11.53
CA SER A 66 0.55 -1.99 11.14
C SER A 66 1.55 -1.89 12.29
N MET A 67 1.26 -1.10 13.34
CA MET A 67 2.19 -0.89 14.45
C MET A 67 2.49 -2.19 15.21
N GLN A 68 1.55 -3.11 15.29
CA GLN A 68 1.76 -4.41 15.93
C GLN A 68 2.82 -5.22 15.16
N THR A 69 2.73 -5.25 13.84
CA THR A 69 3.73 -5.90 12.99
C THR A 69 5.08 -5.19 13.11
N PHE A 70 5.12 -3.85 13.06
CA PHE A 70 6.38 -3.11 13.21
C PHE A 70 7.02 -3.30 14.60
N THR A 71 6.23 -3.48 15.65
CA THR A 71 6.74 -3.91 16.97
C THR A 71 7.40 -5.28 16.88
N ARG A 72 6.75 -6.24 16.27
CA ARG A 72 7.26 -7.60 16.08
C ARG A 72 8.55 -7.60 15.23
N LEU A 73 8.63 -6.71 14.24
CA LEU A 73 9.84 -6.52 13.44
C LEU A 73 10.98 -5.84 14.21
N GLY A 74 10.70 -5.13 15.33
CA GLY A 74 11.69 -4.36 16.09
C GLY A 74 11.99 -2.99 15.46
N LEU A 75 11.02 -2.38 14.76
CA LEU A 75 11.22 -1.15 13.98
C LEU A 75 10.70 0.13 14.67
N GLN A 76 10.11 0.04 15.86
CA GLN A 76 9.45 1.19 16.51
C GLN A 76 10.37 2.39 16.70
N GLU A 77 11.60 2.18 17.20
CA GLU A 77 12.57 3.28 17.43
C GLU A 77 13.05 3.88 16.10
N LYS A 78 13.28 3.04 15.07
CA LYS A 78 13.66 3.51 13.73
C LYS A 78 12.53 4.37 13.13
N LEU A 79 11.26 3.98 13.29
CA LEU A 79 10.11 4.74 12.79
C LEU A 79 10.00 6.10 13.51
N ARG A 80 10.08 6.09 14.85
CA ARG A 80 10.00 7.32 15.65
C ARG A 80 11.11 8.33 15.31
N ALA A 81 12.31 7.83 15.08
CA ALA A 81 13.47 8.68 14.78
C ALA A 81 13.40 9.35 13.40
N HIS A 82 12.69 8.78 12.43
CA HIS A 82 12.80 9.19 11.03
C HIS A 82 11.53 9.76 10.41
N PHE A 83 10.35 9.55 11.03
CA PHE A 83 9.07 9.84 10.40
C PHE A 83 8.12 10.61 11.31
N VAL A 84 7.17 11.31 10.70
CA VAL A 84 6.15 12.08 11.42
C VAL A 84 5.12 11.14 12.03
N GLU A 85 4.87 11.24 13.34
CA GLU A 85 3.78 10.52 13.98
C GLU A 85 2.43 11.01 13.43
N LYS A 86 1.52 10.09 13.17
CA LYS A 86 0.18 10.34 12.65
C LYS A 86 -0.85 9.87 13.66
N PHE A 87 -1.71 10.77 14.13
CA PHE A 87 -2.71 10.46 15.16
C PHE A 87 -4.13 10.27 14.63
N GLY A 88 -4.37 10.55 13.36
CA GLY A 88 -5.71 10.46 12.78
C GLY A 88 -5.80 11.01 11.36
N GLY A 89 -6.95 11.53 11.03
CA GLY A 89 -7.20 12.20 9.75
C GLY A 89 -8.33 13.23 9.87
N GLU A 90 -8.46 14.02 8.81
CA GLU A 90 -9.55 14.99 8.62
C GLU A 90 -10.18 14.74 7.26
N ILE A 91 -11.48 14.68 7.19
CA ILE A 91 -12.24 14.62 5.95
C ILE A 91 -13.11 15.84 5.88
N ALA A 92 -13.00 16.60 4.79
CA ALA A 92 -13.82 17.75 4.48
C ALA A 92 -14.57 17.53 3.16
N GLU A 93 -15.74 18.14 3.02
CA GLU A 93 -16.41 18.24 1.74
C GLU A 93 -15.95 19.50 0.99
N ALA A 94 -16.03 19.48 -0.35
CA ALA A 94 -15.46 20.51 -1.21
C ALA A 94 -16.07 21.92 -1.06
N GLY A 95 -17.33 22.00 -0.60
CA GLY A 95 -18.01 23.28 -0.36
C GLY A 95 -17.51 24.03 0.87
N GLY A 96 -16.77 23.34 1.73
CA GLY A 96 -16.19 23.93 2.93
C GLY A 96 -17.18 24.19 4.07
N GLU A 97 -18.38 23.59 4.04
CA GLU A 97 -19.38 23.76 5.10
C GLU A 97 -19.14 22.84 6.28
N LYS A 98 -18.58 21.65 6.00
CA LYS A 98 -18.35 20.61 7.02
C LYS A 98 -17.00 19.92 6.84
N ALA A 99 -16.36 19.70 7.99
CA ALA A 99 -15.20 18.84 8.11
C ALA A 99 -15.30 18.04 9.42
N ALA A 100 -14.73 16.86 9.43
CA ALA A 100 -14.64 16.03 10.62
C ALA A 100 -13.19 15.54 10.83
N LYS A 101 -12.66 15.80 12.02
CA LYS A 101 -11.40 15.19 12.47
C LYS A 101 -11.74 13.90 13.22
N PHE A 102 -10.95 12.87 12.98
CA PHE A 102 -11.02 11.62 13.74
C PHE A 102 -9.64 11.23 14.24
N TYR A 103 -9.57 10.70 15.44
CA TYR A 103 -8.31 10.28 16.05
C TYR A 103 -8.33 8.78 16.30
N PHE A 104 -7.23 8.11 16.03
CA PHE A 104 -7.13 6.66 16.14
C PHE A 104 -7.41 6.12 17.53
N LYS A 105 -7.10 6.91 18.59
CA LYS A 105 -7.39 6.57 19.99
C LYS A 105 -8.88 6.33 20.25
N ASP A 106 -9.76 7.00 19.46
CA ASP A 106 -11.22 6.94 19.63
C ASP A 106 -11.85 5.78 18.83
N GLY A 107 -11.03 4.99 18.12
CA GLY A 107 -11.48 3.82 17.39
C GLY A 107 -11.90 2.68 18.31
N PHE A 108 -12.95 1.94 17.91
CA PHE A 108 -13.45 0.79 18.67
C PHE A 108 -12.35 -0.26 18.86
N ALA A 109 -12.00 -0.55 20.13
CA ALA A 109 -10.93 -1.46 20.49
C ALA A 109 -9.56 -1.12 19.87
N SER A 110 -9.27 0.17 19.76
CA SER A 110 -7.95 0.65 19.33
C SER A 110 -6.87 0.09 20.26
N ARG A 111 -5.78 -0.41 19.70
CA ARG A 111 -4.60 -0.90 20.42
C ARG A 111 -3.45 0.09 20.41
N THR A 112 -3.54 1.10 19.56
CA THR A 112 -2.58 2.18 19.43
C THR A 112 -3.27 3.45 18.99
N ASP A 113 -2.78 4.57 19.49
CA ASP A 113 -3.29 5.90 19.21
C ASP A 113 -2.63 6.56 17.99
N ARG A 114 -1.60 5.91 17.41
CA ARG A 114 -0.76 6.50 16.37
C ARG A 114 -0.31 5.54 15.30
N SER A 115 0.14 6.13 14.21
CA SER A 115 0.87 5.53 13.09
C SER A 115 1.94 6.51 12.62
N TYR A 116 2.38 6.42 11.36
CA TYR A 116 3.39 7.32 10.80
C TYR A 116 3.02 7.79 9.40
N GLN A 117 3.45 9.02 9.08
CA GLN A 117 3.56 9.53 7.72
C GLN A 117 5.00 9.33 7.27
N VAL A 118 5.21 8.73 6.11
CA VAL A 118 6.54 8.26 5.71
C VAL A 118 6.87 8.66 4.27
N THR A 119 8.09 9.13 4.04
CA THR A 119 8.64 9.16 2.69
C THR A 119 8.98 7.74 2.27
N ARG A 120 8.26 7.18 1.30
CA ARG A 120 8.35 5.76 0.91
C ARG A 120 9.75 5.32 0.50
N SER A 121 10.52 6.16 -0.16
CA SER A 121 11.91 5.82 -0.52
C SER A 121 12.78 5.52 0.71
N LYS A 122 12.62 6.29 1.79
CA LYS A 122 13.32 6.06 3.07
C LYS A 122 12.75 4.87 3.83
N PHE A 123 11.42 4.79 3.89
CA PHE A 123 10.73 3.73 4.63
C PHE A 123 10.98 2.35 4.01
N ASP A 124 10.85 2.21 2.69
CA ASP A 124 11.07 0.95 2.01
C ASP A 124 12.54 0.51 2.13
N LYS A 125 13.49 1.46 1.98
CA LYS A 125 14.92 1.20 2.21
C LYS A 125 15.21 0.72 3.62
N MET A 126 14.64 1.38 4.64
CA MET A 126 14.79 0.99 6.05
C MET A 126 14.29 -0.45 6.30
N LEU A 127 13.17 -0.83 5.69
CA LEU A 127 12.64 -2.19 5.78
C LEU A 127 13.56 -3.21 5.12
N LEU A 128 14.05 -2.91 3.91
CA LEU A 128 14.92 -3.81 3.16
C LEU A 128 16.28 -3.99 3.85
N ASP A 129 16.86 -2.89 4.35
CA ASP A 129 18.10 -2.95 5.13
C ASP A 129 17.93 -3.80 6.39
N HIS A 130 16.80 -3.62 7.09
CA HIS A 130 16.51 -4.41 8.28
C HIS A 130 16.29 -5.90 7.97
N ALA A 131 15.80 -6.24 6.76
CA ALA A 131 15.74 -7.61 6.31
C ALA A 131 17.14 -8.23 6.16
N GLY A 132 18.07 -7.47 5.57
CA GLY A 132 19.49 -7.85 5.50
C GLY A 132 20.14 -7.99 6.88
N GLU A 133 19.92 -7.02 7.79
CA GLU A 133 20.37 -7.07 9.20
C GLU A 133 19.80 -8.29 9.94
N SER A 134 18.62 -8.76 9.57
CA SER A 134 17.95 -9.92 10.16
C SER A 134 18.44 -11.26 9.59
N GLY A 135 19.32 -11.26 8.59
CA GLY A 135 19.93 -12.45 7.99
C GLY A 135 19.39 -12.86 6.62
N ALA A 136 18.49 -12.09 6.00
CA ALA A 136 18.10 -12.32 4.62
C ALA A 136 19.23 -11.95 3.65
N GLU A 137 19.44 -12.73 2.60
CA GLU A 137 20.27 -12.32 1.48
C GLU A 137 19.49 -11.35 0.59
N ILE A 138 20.06 -10.18 0.30
CA ILE A 138 19.41 -9.15 -0.49
C ILE A 138 20.13 -8.99 -1.82
N CYS A 139 19.42 -9.16 -2.92
CA CYS A 139 19.91 -8.93 -4.28
C CYS A 139 19.10 -7.83 -4.95
N GLU A 140 19.60 -6.60 -4.91
CA GLU A 140 19.06 -5.49 -5.68
C GLU A 140 19.50 -5.56 -7.15
N GLU A 141 18.85 -4.80 -8.04
CA GLU A 141 19.13 -4.76 -9.49
C GLU A 141 19.05 -6.16 -10.13
N THR A 142 18.11 -6.99 -9.60
CA THR A 142 17.95 -8.39 -10.01
C THR A 142 16.48 -8.68 -10.29
N SER A 143 16.15 -8.82 -11.57
CA SER A 143 14.81 -9.20 -12.02
C SER A 143 14.67 -10.71 -12.14
N VAL A 144 13.47 -11.21 -11.87
CA VAL A 144 13.08 -12.59 -12.16
C VAL A 144 12.32 -12.62 -13.47
N ASP A 145 12.85 -13.32 -14.46
CA ASP A 145 12.26 -13.43 -15.80
C ASP A 145 11.24 -14.56 -15.88
N ASP A 146 11.51 -15.69 -15.22
CA ASP A 146 10.60 -16.82 -15.18
C ASP A 146 10.77 -17.64 -13.89
N VAL A 147 9.77 -18.42 -13.58
CA VAL A 147 9.74 -19.36 -12.45
C VAL A 147 9.20 -20.71 -12.92
N THR A 148 9.82 -21.79 -12.47
CA THR A 148 9.35 -23.15 -12.73
C THR A 148 9.21 -23.90 -11.40
N PHE A 149 8.26 -24.83 -11.34
CA PHE A 149 7.93 -25.58 -10.14
C PHE A 149 8.09 -27.07 -10.39
N ASP A 150 8.55 -27.80 -9.39
CA ASP A 150 8.60 -29.25 -9.35
C ASP A 150 8.24 -29.79 -7.96
N ASP A 151 8.30 -31.10 -7.76
CA ASP A 151 7.92 -31.74 -6.49
C ASP A 151 8.82 -31.32 -5.31
N GLU A 152 10.02 -30.82 -5.56
CA GLU A 152 10.98 -30.46 -4.52
C GLU A 152 11.05 -28.96 -4.24
N GLY A 153 10.72 -28.08 -5.22
CA GLY A 153 10.88 -26.64 -5.02
C GLY A 153 10.44 -25.78 -6.20
N VAL A 154 10.97 -24.59 -6.21
CA VAL A 154 10.81 -23.58 -7.24
C VAL A 154 12.18 -23.14 -7.75
N THR A 155 12.34 -23.06 -9.06
CA THR A 155 13.53 -22.52 -9.71
C THR A 155 13.19 -21.17 -10.35
N LEU A 156 13.95 -20.14 -10.00
CA LEU A 156 13.82 -18.79 -10.50
C LEU A 156 14.93 -18.52 -11.52
N LEU A 157 14.56 -18.09 -12.72
CA LEU A 157 15.50 -17.61 -13.75
C LEU A 157 15.72 -16.12 -13.57
N LEU A 158 16.98 -15.74 -13.32
CA LEU A 158 17.36 -14.37 -13.03
C LEU A 158 17.90 -13.65 -14.25
N ARG A 159 17.53 -12.38 -14.39
CA ARG A 159 18.16 -11.42 -15.29
C ARG A 159 18.74 -10.27 -14.48
N ARG A 160 20.00 -9.95 -14.75
CA ARG A 160 20.62 -8.74 -14.25
C ARG A 160 20.18 -7.59 -15.15
N ASP A 161 19.45 -6.63 -14.62
CA ASP A 161 19.10 -5.44 -15.37
C ASP A 161 20.38 -4.65 -15.66
N ALA A 162 20.67 -4.46 -16.95
CA ALA A 162 21.85 -3.73 -17.41
C ALA A 162 21.63 -2.22 -17.21
N LEU A 163 21.78 -1.73 -15.98
CA LEU A 163 21.97 -0.29 -15.77
C LEU A 163 23.42 0.08 -16.20
N PRO A 164 23.62 1.24 -16.85
CA PRO A 164 24.93 1.66 -17.28
C PRO A 164 25.86 1.74 -16.06
N ARG A 165 26.97 1.02 -16.08
CA ARG A 165 28.02 1.09 -15.06
C ARG A 165 28.54 2.52 -15.00
N VAL A 166 28.34 3.21 -13.88
CA VAL A 166 29.06 4.44 -13.59
C VAL A 166 30.51 4.04 -13.24
N PRO A 167 31.52 4.42 -14.05
CA PRO A 167 32.91 4.11 -13.74
C PRO A 167 33.30 4.82 -12.43
N GLY A 168 33.88 4.09 -11.48
CA GLY A 168 34.59 4.68 -10.32
C GLY A 168 34.04 4.40 -8.93
N ARG A 169 33.02 3.56 -8.72
CA ARG A 169 32.63 3.10 -7.36
C ARG A 169 33.17 1.69 -7.11
N GLY A 170 34.11 1.60 -6.19
CA GLY A 170 34.60 0.33 -5.64
C GLY A 170 33.52 -0.44 -4.86
N PRO A 171 33.76 -1.71 -4.48
CA PRO A 171 32.78 -2.57 -3.84
C PRO A 171 32.30 -1.96 -2.51
N SER A 172 30.97 -1.89 -2.36
CA SER A 172 30.30 -1.45 -1.13
C SER A 172 30.63 -2.41 0.02
N ARG A 173 30.94 -1.87 1.20
CA ARG A 173 31.27 -2.60 2.44
C ARG A 173 30.05 -3.19 3.17
N THR A 174 28.86 -3.09 2.64
CA THR A 174 27.65 -3.76 3.12
C THR A 174 27.48 -5.04 2.34
N GLY A 175 27.34 -6.19 3.00
CA GLY A 175 27.35 -7.56 2.49
C GLY A 175 26.44 -7.90 1.27
N ILE A 176 26.30 -6.97 0.34
CA ILE A 176 25.61 -7.11 -0.93
C ILE A 176 26.55 -7.89 -1.85
N LYS A 177 26.30 -9.19 -1.96
CA LYS A 177 27.00 -10.01 -2.98
C LYS A 177 26.57 -9.52 -4.37
N ALA A 178 27.51 -9.52 -5.31
CA ALA A 178 27.19 -9.24 -6.72
C ALA A 178 26.09 -10.21 -7.19
N SER A 179 25.01 -9.67 -7.75
CA SER A 179 23.87 -10.48 -8.24
C SER A 179 24.34 -11.60 -9.16
N PRO A 180 23.97 -12.84 -8.88
CA PRO A 180 24.28 -13.95 -9.78
C PRO A 180 23.50 -13.80 -11.07
N SER A 181 24.16 -13.90 -12.20
CA SER A 181 23.50 -14.23 -13.47
C SER A 181 23.30 -15.75 -13.47
N GLY A 182 22.04 -16.21 -13.43
CA GLY A 182 21.80 -17.65 -13.35
C GLY A 182 20.42 -18.02 -12.81
N THR A 183 20.36 -19.18 -12.18
CA THR A 183 19.15 -19.70 -11.53
C THR A 183 19.33 -19.77 -10.02
N ILE A 184 18.24 -19.54 -9.30
CA ILE A 184 18.13 -19.76 -7.85
C ILE A 184 17.09 -20.84 -7.60
N ARG A 185 17.35 -21.69 -6.61
CA ARG A 185 16.40 -22.70 -6.17
C ARG A 185 15.96 -22.43 -4.74
N ALA A 186 14.66 -22.59 -4.47
CA ALA A 186 14.07 -22.46 -3.14
C ALA A 186 12.95 -23.49 -2.96
N LYS A 187 12.62 -23.82 -1.69
CA LYS A 187 11.48 -24.71 -1.39
C LYS A 187 10.13 -24.04 -1.65
N TYR A 188 10.03 -22.74 -1.35
CA TYR A 188 8.82 -21.93 -1.54
C TYR A 188 9.16 -20.55 -2.09
N LEU A 189 8.16 -19.92 -2.71
CA LEU A 189 8.23 -18.58 -3.29
C LEU A 189 7.16 -17.68 -2.67
N ILE A 190 7.56 -16.46 -2.29
CA ILE A 190 6.65 -15.34 -2.06
C ILE A 190 6.80 -14.36 -3.23
N ASP A 191 5.75 -14.19 -4.02
CA ASP A 191 5.69 -13.10 -5.00
C ASP A 191 5.13 -11.85 -4.31
N ALA A 192 6.03 -10.92 -3.98
CA ALA A 192 5.78 -9.58 -3.46
C ALA A 192 6.24 -8.49 -4.44
N SER A 193 6.26 -8.80 -5.74
CA SER A 193 6.79 -7.94 -6.82
C SER A 193 5.87 -6.74 -7.16
N GLY A 194 4.85 -6.50 -6.34
CA GLY A 194 3.93 -5.39 -6.51
C GLY A 194 2.98 -5.58 -7.70
N ARG A 195 2.57 -4.48 -8.32
CA ARG A 195 1.56 -4.48 -9.40
C ARG A 195 1.96 -5.32 -10.63
N ASN A 196 3.24 -5.60 -10.81
CA ASN A 196 3.74 -6.41 -11.92
C ASN A 196 3.66 -7.92 -11.67
N SER A 197 3.20 -8.36 -10.52
CA SER A 197 3.06 -9.75 -10.08
C SER A 197 3.59 -10.82 -11.06
N VAL A 198 4.76 -11.37 -10.80
CA VAL A 198 5.41 -12.36 -11.67
C VAL A 198 4.53 -13.60 -11.81
N ILE A 199 4.06 -14.14 -10.69
CA ILE A 199 3.14 -15.29 -10.64
C ILE A 199 1.77 -14.93 -11.17
N GLY A 200 1.24 -13.75 -10.80
CA GLY A 200 -0.05 -13.26 -11.29
C GLY A 200 -0.13 -13.17 -12.79
N ASN A 201 0.94 -12.71 -13.44
CA ASN A 201 1.05 -12.65 -14.90
C ASN A 201 1.26 -14.04 -15.52
N LYS A 202 2.16 -14.86 -14.95
CA LYS A 202 2.42 -16.22 -15.44
C LYS A 202 1.15 -17.05 -15.52
N PHE A 203 0.32 -16.99 -14.48
CA PHE A 203 -0.92 -17.78 -14.39
C PHE A 203 -2.20 -16.99 -14.73
N LYS A 204 -2.07 -15.72 -15.19
CA LYS A 204 -3.20 -14.85 -15.59
C LYS A 204 -4.26 -14.72 -14.51
N LEU A 205 -3.83 -14.51 -13.26
CA LEU A 205 -4.70 -14.52 -12.08
C LEU A 205 -5.44 -13.19 -11.84
N ARG A 206 -5.02 -12.10 -12.50
CA ARG A 206 -5.52 -10.75 -12.21
C ARG A 206 -6.93 -10.52 -12.71
N LYS A 207 -7.82 -10.03 -11.81
CA LYS A 207 -9.18 -9.53 -12.13
C LYS A 207 -9.31 -8.06 -11.72
N ASN A 208 -9.54 -7.19 -12.69
CA ASN A 208 -9.72 -5.76 -12.48
C ASN A 208 -11.17 -5.45 -12.09
N TYR A 209 -11.35 -4.49 -11.18
CA TYR A 209 -12.65 -3.89 -10.87
C TYR A 209 -12.91 -2.74 -11.85
N GLN A 210 -13.76 -2.99 -12.86
CA GLN A 210 -14.02 -2.05 -13.97
C GLN A 210 -14.59 -0.71 -13.52
N HIS A 211 -15.27 -0.66 -12.38
CA HIS A 211 -15.87 0.55 -11.81
C HIS A 211 -14.91 1.34 -10.89
N LEU A 212 -13.66 0.88 -10.72
CA LEU A 212 -12.64 1.52 -9.90
C LEU A 212 -11.37 1.77 -10.73
N GLN A 213 -11.51 2.53 -11.83
CA GLN A 213 -10.42 2.92 -12.72
C GLN A 213 -10.01 4.37 -12.44
N LYS A 214 -9.25 4.55 -11.36
CA LYS A 214 -8.82 5.86 -10.91
C LYS A 214 -7.41 6.20 -11.40
N LEU A 215 -7.09 7.48 -11.33
CA LEU A 215 -5.78 8.04 -11.60
C LEU A 215 -5.43 9.01 -10.48
N SER A 216 -4.20 8.98 -10.01
CA SER A 216 -3.66 9.94 -9.07
C SER A 216 -2.65 10.86 -9.75
N LEU A 217 -2.77 12.16 -9.52
CA LEU A 217 -1.75 13.18 -9.83
C LEU A 217 -1.29 13.78 -8.51
N PHE A 218 0.02 13.90 -8.28
CA PHE A 218 0.52 14.39 -7.01
C PHE A 218 1.93 14.96 -7.09
N ALA A 219 2.26 15.82 -6.13
CA ALA A 219 3.57 16.42 -5.99
C ALA A 219 3.92 16.64 -4.51
N HIS A 220 5.21 16.89 -4.23
CA HIS A 220 5.68 17.29 -2.93
C HIS A 220 5.90 18.81 -2.88
N TYR A 221 5.59 19.37 -1.72
CA TYR A 221 5.71 20.80 -1.41
C TYR A 221 6.51 21.00 -0.13
N GLU A 222 7.06 22.20 0.06
CA GLU A 222 7.68 22.72 1.29
C GLU A 222 7.01 24.03 1.69
N GLY A 223 7.12 24.41 2.97
CA GLY A 223 6.63 25.67 3.50
C GLY A 223 5.11 25.74 3.68
N LEU A 224 4.41 24.60 3.74
CA LEU A 224 2.99 24.60 4.09
C LEU A 224 2.81 24.78 5.58
N GLU A 225 1.95 25.73 5.96
CA GLU A 225 1.60 25.92 7.36
C GLU A 225 0.90 24.68 7.94
N ARG A 226 1.33 24.26 9.14
CA ARG A 226 0.75 23.14 9.87
C ARG A 226 0.08 23.63 11.14
N GLU A 227 -1.07 23.06 11.46
CA GLU A 227 -1.71 23.32 12.74
C GLU A 227 -0.81 22.88 13.92
N ALA A 228 -1.00 23.48 15.09
CA ALA A 228 -0.24 23.13 16.26
C ALA A 228 -0.61 21.72 16.80
N GLY A 229 0.36 21.06 17.45
CA GLY A 229 0.14 19.79 18.12
C GLY A 229 -0.18 18.64 17.18
N ILE A 230 -1.01 17.71 17.65
CA ILE A 230 -1.36 16.49 16.90
C ILE A 230 -2.14 16.77 15.61
N ASP A 231 -2.87 17.88 15.55
CA ASP A 231 -3.66 18.25 14.39
C ASP A 231 -2.80 18.59 13.17
N GLY A 232 -1.57 19.07 13.39
CA GLY A 232 -0.59 19.27 12.32
C GLY A 232 -0.06 17.98 11.69
N THR A 233 -0.38 16.82 12.26
CA THR A 233 0.07 15.51 11.78
C THR A 233 -0.99 14.74 11.01
N LEU A 234 -2.22 15.25 10.97
CA LEU A 234 -3.36 14.55 10.36
C LEU A 234 -3.22 14.45 8.83
N THR A 235 -3.58 13.30 8.29
CA THR A 235 -3.87 13.18 6.85
C THR A 235 -5.17 13.92 6.57
N ARG A 236 -5.14 14.87 5.66
CA ARG A 236 -6.33 15.65 5.28
C ARG A 236 -6.83 15.22 3.92
N MET A 237 -8.14 15.04 3.83
CA MET A 237 -8.83 14.66 2.59
C MET A 237 -9.94 15.66 2.31
N VAL A 238 -10.04 16.09 1.06
CA VAL A 238 -11.14 16.96 0.57
C VAL A 238 -11.90 16.19 -0.49
N ARG A 239 -13.17 15.87 -0.23
CA ARG A 239 -14.05 15.15 -1.16
C ARG A 239 -14.80 16.12 -2.06
N THR A 240 -14.60 16.00 -3.36
CA THR A 240 -15.40 16.68 -4.39
C THR A 240 -16.44 15.72 -4.98
N LEU A 241 -17.22 16.16 -5.95
CA LEU A 241 -18.22 15.31 -6.61
C LEU A 241 -17.58 14.06 -7.26
N ASP A 242 -16.53 14.27 -8.06
CA ASP A 242 -15.95 13.26 -8.93
C ASP A 242 -14.51 12.89 -8.57
N SER A 243 -13.92 13.60 -7.62
CA SER A 243 -12.53 13.42 -7.18
C SER A 243 -12.38 13.60 -5.69
N TRP A 244 -11.18 13.42 -5.19
CA TRP A 244 -10.79 13.80 -3.85
C TRP A 244 -9.32 14.16 -3.80
N PHE A 245 -8.95 15.05 -2.88
CA PHE A 245 -7.58 15.47 -2.66
C PHE A 245 -7.06 14.90 -1.34
N TRP A 246 -5.74 14.74 -1.26
CA TRP A 246 -5.03 14.53 -0.02
C TRP A 246 -4.00 15.62 0.25
N VAL A 247 -3.74 15.89 1.52
CA VAL A 247 -2.63 16.70 2.02
C VAL A 247 -2.02 15.91 3.19
N ILE A 248 -0.79 15.42 3.03
CA ILE A 248 -0.11 14.54 3.97
C ILE A 248 1.18 15.19 4.42
N PRO A 249 1.30 15.60 5.71
CA PRO A 249 2.54 16.16 6.24
C PRO A 249 3.60 15.05 6.38
N LEU A 250 4.80 15.32 5.87
CA LEU A 250 5.95 14.42 5.91
C LEU A 250 7.08 15.07 6.71
N GLU A 251 8.18 14.34 6.92
CA GLU A 251 9.36 14.87 7.58
C GLU A 251 10.05 16.02 6.81
N ASN A 252 10.86 16.82 7.51
CA ASN A 252 11.64 17.93 6.94
C ASN A 252 10.80 18.97 6.20
N ASP A 253 9.71 19.41 6.82
CA ASP A 253 8.77 20.40 6.27
C ASP A 253 8.12 20.01 4.92
N ARG A 254 8.30 18.76 4.50
CA ARG A 254 7.71 18.27 3.26
C ARG A 254 6.25 17.91 3.44
N THR A 255 5.42 18.20 2.45
CA THR A 255 4.02 17.82 2.40
C THR A 255 3.71 17.19 1.04
N SER A 256 3.04 16.04 1.05
CA SER A 256 2.51 15.41 -0.16
C SER A 256 1.12 15.94 -0.43
N VAL A 257 0.89 16.45 -1.62
CA VAL A 257 -0.43 16.92 -2.09
C VAL A 257 -0.78 16.17 -3.36
N GLY A 258 -2.01 15.68 -3.45
CA GLY A 258 -2.45 14.99 -4.66
C GLY A 258 -3.96 14.96 -4.82
N ILE A 259 -4.38 14.56 -6.01
CA ILE A 259 -5.77 14.37 -6.42
C ILE A 259 -5.95 12.97 -6.99
N VAL A 260 -7.08 12.33 -6.67
CA VAL A 260 -7.55 11.10 -7.30
C VAL A 260 -8.84 11.38 -8.04
N LEU A 261 -8.91 10.96 -9.29
CA LEU A 261 -10.04 11.19 -10.19
C LEU A 261 -10.26 10.01 -11.12
N GLU A 262 -11.35 10.03 -11.89
CA GLU A 262 -11.55 9.05 -12.95
C GLU A 262 -10.49 9.21 -14.06
N ALA A 263 -9.86 8.13 -14.47
CA ALA A 263 -8.86 8.17 -15.55
C ALA A 263 -9.45 8.69 -16.87
N ALA A 264 -10.75 8.46 -17.10
CA ALA A 264 -11.47 8.97 -18.26
C ALA A 264 -11.62 10.49 -18.25
N GLU A 265 -11.84 11.11 -17.07
CA GLU A 265 -11.95 12.56 -16.93
C GLU A 265 -10.62 13.25 -17.23
N PHE A 266 -9.52 12.72 -16.71
CA PHE A 266 -8.20 13.23 -17.04
C PHE A 266 -7.93 13.15 -18.54
N LYS A 267 -8.18 11.99 -19.17
CA LYS A 267 -7.99 11.82 -20.61
C LYS A 267 -8.84 12.79 -21.44
N LYS A 268 -10.09 13.02 -21.04
CA LYS A 268 -11.03 13.94 -21.73
C LYS A 268 -10.58 15.39 -21.64
N SER A 269 -9.86 15.79 -20.60
CA SER A 269 -9.39 17.17 -20.43
C SER A 269 -8.41 17.61 -21.51
N GLY A 270 -7.66 16.71 -22.11
CA GLY A 270 -6.61 17.00 -23.09
C GLY A 270 -5.38 17.72 -22.53
N LEU A 271 -5.32 17.91 -21.20
CA LEU A 271 -4.23 18.61 -20.52
C LEU A 271 -3.08 17.65 -20.18
N SER A 272 -1.89 18.22 -20.02
CA SER A 272 -0.78 17.55 -19.38
C SER A 272 -1.09 17.28 -17.90
N ALA A 273 -0.36 16.35 -17.28
CA ALA A 273 -0.51 16.04 -15.86
C ALA A 273 -0.28 17.28 -14.97
N GLU A 274 0.69 18.12 -15.33
CA GLU A 274 1.04 19.33 -14.61
C GLU A 274 -0.07 20.38 -14.72
N GLU A 275 -0.53 20.69 -15.93
CA GLU A 275 -1.60 21.66 -16.17
C GLU A 275 -2.91 21.26 -15.49
N PHE A 276 -3.25 19.96 -15.55
CA PHE A 276 -4.46 19.46 -14.89
C PHE A 276 -4.35 19.59 -13.38
N PHE A 277 -3.22 19.20 -12.80
CA PHE A 277 -2.99 19.23 -11.36
C PHE A 277 -3.05 20.66 -10.81
N GLU A 278 -2.36 21.60 -11.45
CA GLU A 278 -2.38 23.02 -11.05
C GLU A 278 -3.78 23.64 -11.17
N ARG A 279 -4.49 23.34 -12.25
CA ARG A 279 -5.88 23.78 -12.41
C ARG A 279 -6.77 23.22 -11.30
N ALA A 280 -6.67 21.92 -11.02
CA ALA A 280 -7.49 21.28 -9.99
C ALA A 280 -7.25 21.88 -8.60
N ILE A 281 -6.00 22.22 -8.26
CA ILE A 281 -5.66 22.94 -7.02
C ILE A 281 -6.25 24.35 -7.01
N ALA A 282 -6.10 25.10 -8.10
CA ALA A 282 -6.61 26.46 -8.21
C ALA A 282 -8.14 26.53 -8.06
N GLU A 283 -8.85 25.54 -8.58
CA GLU A 283 -10.31 25.40 -8.51
C GLU A 283 -10.84 24.91 -7.16
N GLN A 284 -9.96 24.38 -6.26
CA GLN A 284 -10.35 23.88 -4.94
C GLN A 284 -9.81 24.77 -3.80
N PRO A 285 -10.64 25.73 -3.27
CA PRO A 285 -10.19 26.72 -2.28
C PRO A 285 -9.59 26.10 -1.01
N LEU A 286 -10.15 24.99 -0.49
CA LEU A 286 -9.65 24.34 0.72
C LEU A 286 -8.23 23.82 0.55
N VAL A 287 -7.90 23.27 -0.62
CA VAL A 287 -6.55 22.77 -0.92
C VAL A 287 -5.61 23.92 -1.22
N ARG A 288 -6.04 24.86 -2.08
CA ARG A 288 -5.26 26.05 -2.44
C ARG A 288 -4.87 26.88 -1.22
N ASN A 289 -5.82 27.17 -0.32
CA ASN A 289 -5.56 27.96 0.88
C ASN A 289 -4.64 27.23 1.86
N ARG A 290 -4.67 25.88 1.89
CA ARG A 290 -3.77 25.08 2.71
C ARG A 290 -2.35 25.00 2.14
N ILE A 291 -2.20 25.06 0.82
CA ILE A 291 -0.88 25.21 0.19
C ILE A 291 -0.33 26.62 0.47
N GLY A 292 -1.17 27.65 0.43
CA GLY A 292 -0.79 29.03 0.74
C GLY A 292 0.43 29.48 -0.07
N GLU A 293 1.47 29.94 0.64
CA GLU A 293 2.77 30.35 0.08
C GLU A 293 3.75 29.17 -0.15
N GLY A 294 3.28 27.95 0.08
CA GLY A 294 4.11 26.74 -0.07
C GLY A 294 4.62 26.54 -1.49
N ARG A 295 5.85 26.08 -1.62
CA ARG A 295 6.55 25.89 -2.88
C ARG A 295 6.56 24.42 -3.29
N ARG A 296 6.18 24.10 -4.51
CA ARG A 296 6.32 22.76 -5.09
C ARG A 296 7.81 22.45 -5.31
N ILE A 297 8.25 21.29 -4.81
CA ILE A 297 9.67 20.85 -4.84
C ILE A 297 9.89 19.59 -5.68
N SER A 298 8.84 19.05 -6.30
CA SER A 298 8.95 17.92 -7.22
C SER A 298 8.18 18.17 -8.51
N GLN A 299 8.44 17.38 -9.53
CA GLN A 299 7.54 17.25 -10.68
C GLN A 299 6.18 16.70 -10.23
N VAL A 300 5.16 16.83 -11.08
CA VAL A 300 3.88 16.14 -10.88
C VAL A 300 4.03 14.69 -11.32
N TYR A 301 3.79 13.78 -10.38
CA TYR A 301 3.80 12.34 -10.62
C TYR A 301 2.41 11.86 -11.00
N THR A 302 2.38 10.81 -11.80
CA THR A 302 1.14 10.15 -12.22
C THR A 302 1.17 8.69 -11.79
N ALA A 303 0.10 8.22 -11.14
CA ALA A 303 -0.09 6.81 -10.85
C ALA A 303 -1.48 6.36 -11.31
N ALA A 304 -1.53 5.29 -12.10
CA ALA A 304 -2.79 4.65 -12.48
C ALA A 304 -3.23 3.71 -11.36
N ASP A 305 -4.34 4.04 -10.73
CA ASP A 305 -4.85 3.34 -9.55
C ASP A 305 -6.03 2.44 -9.92
N PHE A 306 -5.77 1.44 -10.76
CA PHE A 306 -6.78 0.43 -11.09
C PHE A 306 -6.84 -0.61 -9.98
N SER A 307 -7.96 -0.61 -9.24
CA SER A 307 -8.20 -1.64 -8.25
C SER A 307 -8.37 -3.01 -8.92
N TYR A 308 -7.73 -4.02 -8.34
CA TYR A 308 -7.79 -5.40 -8.82
C TYR A 308 -7.52 -6.39 -7.70
N ARG A 309 -7.81 -7.64 -7.97
CA ARG A 309 -7.49 -8.78 -7.10
C ARG A 309 -6.98 -9.94 -7.94
N SER A 310 -6.11 -10.75 -7.39
CA SER A 310 -5.75 -12.07 -7.94
C SER A 310 -6.79 -13.11 -7.53
N GLU A 311 -7.20 -14.00 -8.46
CA GLU A 311 -8.21 -15.05 -8.21
C GLU A 311 -7.76 -16.07 -7.18
N LYS A 312 -6.45 -16.34 -7.15
CA LYS A 312 -5.79 -17.23 -6.20
C LYS A 312 -4.61 -16.51 -5.57
N LEU A 313 -4.44 -16.66 -4.28
CA LEU A 313 -3.29 -16.07 -3.57
C LEU A 313 -2.25 -17.11 -3.20
N THR A 314 -2.55 -18.39 -3.43
CA THR A 314 -1.63 -19.50 -3.19
C THR A 314 -1.73 -20.54 -4.30
N GLY A 315 -0.67 -21.28 -4.50
CA GLY A 315 -0.63 -22.43 -5.39
C GLY A 315 0.44 -23.40 -4.95
N ASP A 316 0.85 -24.28 -5.84
CA ASP A 316 1.91 -25.20 -5.49
C ASP A 316 3.22 -24.42 -5.27
N ARG A 317 3.71 -24.43 -4.03
CA ARG A 317 4.95 -23.80 -3.56
C ARG A 317 5.04 -22.27 -3.70
N TRP A 318 3.93 -21.55 -3.90
CA TRP A 318 3.96 -20.09 -3.97
C TRP A 318 2.80 -19.42 -3.24
N LEU A 319 3.07 -18.18 -2.77
CA LEU A 319 2.10 -17.24 -2.23
C LEU A 319 2.28 -15.87 -2.89
N LEU A 320 1.16 -15.15 -3.08
CA LEU A 320 1.15 -13.74 -3.49
C LEU A 320 0.99 -12.84 -2.25
N ALA A 321 1.79 -11.80 -2.11
CA ALA A 321 1.69 -10.85 -1.01
C ALA A 321 1.74 -9.39 -1.49
N GLY A 322 1.09 -8.50 -0.73
CA GLY A 322 0.99 -7.08 -1.10
C GLY A 322 0.24 -6.86 -2.41
N ASP A 323 0.68 -5.88 -3.22
CA ASP A 323 0.02 -5.56 -4.49
C ASP A 323 0.07 -6.71 -5.51
N ALA A 324 0.97 -7.68 -5.36
CA ALA A 324 0.94 -8.90 -6.18
C ALA A 324 -0.34 -9.72 -5.94
N ALA A 325 -0.85 -9.72 -4.71
CA ALA A 325 -2.13 -10.36 -4.35
C ALA A 325 -3.34 -9.53 -4.79
N GLY A 326 -3.23 -8.21 -4.75
CA GLY A 326 -4.27 -7.29 -5.18
C GLY A 326 -4.04 -5.87 -4.65
N PHE A 327 -4.63 -4.92 -5.32
CA PHE A 327 -4.57 -3.49 -4.99
C PHE A 327 -5.98 -2.91 -4.90
N ILE A 328 -6.21 -2.10 -3.89
CA ILE A 328 -7.46 -1.35 -3.69
C ILE A 328 -7.12 0.13 -3.62
N ASP A 329 -8.00 0.95 -4.16
CA ASP A 329 -7.92 2.41 -4.18
C ASP A 329 -7.32 2.99 -2.89
N PRO A 330 -6.42 3.99 -2.97
CA PRO A 330 -5.64 4.49 -1.83
C PRO A 330 -6.42 5.40 -0.87
N VAL A 331 -7.72 5.68 -1.10
CA VAL A 331 -8.48 6.67 -0.33
C VAL A 331 -8.39 6.49 1.19
N PHE A 332 -8.31 5.27 1.69
CA PHE A 332 -8.19 4.98 3.12
C PHE A 332 -6.80 4.51 3.54
N SER A 333 -5.76 4.80 2.74
CA SER A 333 -4.36 4.50 3.08
C SER A 333 -4.07 3.01 3.37
N SER A 334 -4.87 2.09 2.82
CA SER A 334 -4.82 0.66 3.18
C SER A 334 -3.69 -0.13 2.52
N GLY A 335 -3.07 0.37 1.44
CA GLY A 335 -2.13 -0.41 0.62
C GLY A 335 -0.94 -0.96 1.39
N VAL A 336 -0.21 -0.10 2.11
CA VAL A 336 0.95 -0.55 2.91
C VAL A 336 0.52 -1.46 4.07
N PHE A 337 -0.62 -1.18 4.71
CA PHE A 337 -1.16 -2.05 5.75
C PHE A 337 -1.45 -3.46 5.22
N LEU A 338 -2.15 -3.58 4.09
CA LEU A 338 -2.45 -4.87 3.45
C LEU A 338 -1.17 -5.60 3.03
N ALA A 339 -0.16 -4.86 2.54
CA ALA A 339 1.12 -5.42 2.17
C ALA A 339 1.88 -6.00 3.37
N VAL A 340 1.99 -5.25 4.45
CA VAL A 340 2.65 -5.67 5.71
C VAL A 340 1.91 -6.86 6.33
N LEU A 341 0.56 -6.80 6.39
CA LEU A 341 -0.27 -7.90 6.87
C LEU A 341 -0.04 -9.18 6.06
N ALA A 342 -0.07 -9.07 4.72
CA ALA A 342 0.13 -10.23 3.86
C ALA A 342 1.56 -10.79 3.99
N GLY A 343 2.58 -9.93 4.08
CA GLY A 343 3.97 -10.34 4.31
C GLY A 343 4.16 -11.07 5.64
N GLU A 344 3.58 -10.55 6.72
CA GLU A 344 3.61 -11.18 8.04
C GLU A 344 2.95 -12.55 8.03
N GLN A 345 1.74 -12.63 7.47
CA GLN A 345 0.99 -13.90 7.43
C GLN A 345 1.64 -14.92 6.48
N ALA A 346 2.25 -14.48 5.37
CA ALA A 346 3.00 -15.36 4.48
C ALA A 346 4.22 -15.96 5.20
N ALA A 347 4.93 -15.14 5.99
CA ALA A 347 6.06 -15.60 6.79
C ALA A 347 5.63 -16.65 7.82
N ASP A 348 4.59 -16.38 8.60
CA ASP A 348 4.08 -17.30 9.62
C ASP A 348 3.62 -18.64 9.02
N VAL A 349 2.89 -18.56 7.91
CA VAL A 349 2.40 -19.75 7.20
C VAL A 349 3.55 -20.57 6.63
N LEU A 350 4.52 -19.93 5.97
CA LEU A 350 5.65 -20.68 5.40
C LEU A 350 6.59 -21.25 6.47
N HIS A 351 6.79 -20.52 7.58
CA HIS A 351 7.55 -21.06 8.70
C HIS A 351 6.94 -22.37 9.21
N GLU A 352 5.62 -22.41 9.43
CA GLU A 352 4.90 -23.61 9.88
C GLU A 352 4.86 -24.71 8.80
N VAL A 353 4.72 -24.35 7.52
CA VAL A 353 4.71 -25.31 6.40
C VAL A 353 6.06 -25.99 6.22
N LEU A 354 7.16 -25.28 6.39
CA LEU A 354 8.51 -25.85 6.31
C LEU A 354 8.75 -26.92 7.35
N ASP A 355 8.21 -26.77 8.57
CA ASP A 355 8.30 -27.76 9.63
C ASP A 355 7.23 -28.86 9.50
N HIS A 356 6.06 -28.53 8.96
CA HIS A 356 4.91 -29.41 8.87
C HIS A 356 4.28 -29.46 7.47
N PRO A 357 4.97 -30.02 6.45
CA PRO A 357 4.52 -30.00 5.04
C PRO A 357 3.11 -30.56 4.82
N LYS A 358 2.68 -31.53 5.64
CA LYS A 358 1.33 -32.13 5.59
C LYS A 358 0.21 -31.10 5.87
N ARG A 359 0.51 -29.95 6.48
CA ARG A 359 -0.45 -28.87 6.80
C ARG A 359 -0.58 -27.83 5.70
N THR A 360 0.22 -27.88 4.64
CA THR A 360 0.31 -26.85 3.58
C THR A 360 -1.08 -26.42 3.07
N ARG A 361 -1.90 -27.36 2.61
CA ARG A 361 -3.23 -27.07 2.06
C ARG A 361 -4.14 -26.33 3.05
N ARG A 362 -4.08 -26.66 4.33
CA ARG A 362 -4.87 -26.00 5.39
C ARG A 362 -4.38 -24.58 5.64
N LEU A 363 -3.05 -24.40 5.74
CA LEU A 363 -2.41 -23.14 6.07
C LEU A 363 -2.51 -22.15 4.91
N PHE A 364 -2.37 -22.60 3.66
CA PHE A 364 -2.56 -21.79 2.47
C PHE A 364 -4.00 -21.30 2.35
N ARG A 365 -5.00 -22.15 2.59
CA ARG A 365 -6.41 -21.74 2.65
C ARG A 365 -6.69 -20.75 3.80
N TYR A 366 -5.99 -20.86 4.92
CA TYR A 366 -6.09 -19.87 6.00
C TYR A 366 -5.56 -18.54 5.55
N TYR A 367 -4.37 -18.49 4.94
CA TYR A 367 -3.75 -17.29 4.37
C TYR A 367 -4.69 -16.58 3.39
N GLU A 368 -5.17 -17.31 2.37
CA GLU A 368 -6.08 -16.74 1.38
C GLU A 368 -7.34 -16.13 2.00
N ARG A 369 -7.96 -16.83 2.94
CA ARG A 369 -9.16 -16.32 3.62
C ARG A 369 -8.88 -15.06 4.43
N LEU A 370 -7.72 -14.97 5.09
CA LEU A 370 -7.36 -13.82 5.90
C LEU A 370 -7.09 -12.60 5.03
N VAL A 371 -6.23 -12.73 4.01
CA VAL A 371 -5.87 -11.63 3.12
C VAL A 371 -7.09 -11.17 2.31
N ASN A 372 -7.86 -12.08 1.74
CA ASN A 372 -9.08 -11.74 0.99
C ASN A 372 -10.10 -11.01 1.86
N ARG A 373 -10.31 -11.44 3.12
CA ARG A 373 -11.21 -10.74 4.04
C ARG A 373 -10.76 -9.32 4.32
N ALA A 374 -9.46 -9.10 4.55
CA ALA A 374 -8.93 -7.75 4.76
C ALA A 374 -9.17 -6.88 3.53
N MET A 375 -8.94 -7.41 2.34
CA MET A 375 -9.25 -6.71 1.08
C MET A 375 -10.75 -6.44 0.91
N ASP A 376 -11.63 -7.39 1.25
CA ASP A 376 -13.10 -7.23 1.13
C ASP A 376 -13.63 -6.09 2.01
N VAL A 377 -13.07 -5.92 3.22
CA VAL A 377 -13.44 -4.81 4.11
C VAL A 377 -13.15 -3.46 3.44
N TYR A 378 -11.94 -3.29 2.91
CA TYR A 378 -11.57 -2.03 2.24
C TYR A 378 -12.26 -1.85 0.89
N LEU A 379 -12.41 -2.90 0.10
CA LEU A 379 -13.14 -2.81 -1.17
C LEU A 379 -14.55 -2.27 -0.95
N ARG A 380 -15.29 -2.85 -0.02
CA ARG A 380 -16.65 -2.40 0.30
C ARG A 380 -16.68 -0.96 0.81
N PHE A 381 -15.67 -0.56 1.58
CA PHE A 381 -15.56 0.80 2.10
C PHE A 381 -15.29 1.81 0.96
N VAL A 382 -14.39 1.47 0.05
CA VAL A 382 -14.07 2.25 -1.17
C VAL A 382 -15.28 2.32 -2.10
N GLU A 383 -15.96 1.21 -2.36
CA GLU A 383 -17.18 1.20 -3.17
C GLU A 383 -18.27 2.10 -2.58
N SER A 384 -18.42 2.08 -1.26
CA SER A 384 -19.38 2.95 -0.58
C SER A 384 -19.00 4.44 -0.68
N TRP A 385 -17.68 4.75 -0.63
CA TRP A 385 -17.16 6.11 -0.82
C TRP A 385 -17.45 6.66 -2.21
N TYR A 386 -17.28 5.86 -3.26
CA TYR A 386 -17.48 6.27 -4.65
C TYR A 386 -18.93 6.14 -5.14
N ALA A 387 -19.77 5.43 -4.42
CA ALA A 387 -21.16 5.18 -4.85
C ALA A 387 -22.04 6.42 -4.86
N GLY A 388 -21.61 7.55 -4.28
CA GLY A 388 -22.32 8.81 -4.24
C GLY A 388 -21.88 9.68 -3.08
N LYS A 389 -22.59 10.76 -2.85
CA LYS A 389 -22.30 11.70 -1.76
C LYS A 389 -22.85 11.23 -0.39
N GLU A 390 -23.68 10.21 -0.38
CA GLU A 390 -24.35 9.75 0.84
C GLU A 390 -23.36 9.25 1.90
N PHE A 391 -22.24 8.66 1.49
CA PHE A 391 -21.19 8.24 2.42
C PHE A 391 -20.66 9.45 3.21
N ILE A 392 -20.27 10.51 2.52
CA ILE A 392 -19.70 11.69 3.18
C ILE A 392 -20.76 12.46 3.97
N GLU A 393 -22.01 12.51 3.51
CA GLU A 393 -23.12 13.13 4.22
C GLU A 393 -23.35 12.43 5.59
N VAL A 394 -23.33 11.11 5.61
CA VAL A 394 -23.48 10.32 6.85
C VAL A 394 -22.22 10.42 7.70
N PHE A 395 -21.03 10.34 7.09
CA PHE A 395 -19.75 10.41 7.83
C PHE A 395 -19.56 11.76 8.54
N LEU A 396 -19.92 12.88 7.90
CA LEU A 396 -19.77 14.23 8.45
C LEU A 396 -20.96 14.66 9.35
N THR A 397 -21.92 13.77 9.57
CA THR A 397 -23.03 14.04 10.48
C THR A 397 -22.79 13.30 11.80
N PRO A 398 -22.46 14.02 12.89
CA PRO A 398 -22.25 13.39 14.19
C PRO A 398 -23.47 12.59 14.63
N THR A 399 -23.24 11.38 15.12
CA THR A 399 -24.28 10.54 15.69
C THR A 399 -23.68 9.61 16.74
N ASP A 400 -24.25 9.57 17.92
CA ASP A 400 -23.90 8.60 18.95
C ASP A 400 -24.63 7.26 18.79
N LEU A 401 -25.46 7.17 17.74
CA LEU A 401 -26.27 5.99 17.48
C LEU A 401 -25.40 4.75 17.39
N PHE A 402 -25.60 3.80 18.30
CA PHE A 402 -24.92 2.50 18.36
C PHE A 402 -23.37 2.57 18.34
N GLN A 403 -22.75 3.69 18.67
CA GLN A 403 -21.30 3.89 18.56
C GLN A 403 -20.76 3.59 17.15
N ILE A 404 -21.46 4.04 16.13
CA ILE A 404 -21.05 3.87 14.72
C ILE A 404 -19.74 4.60 14.42
N PRO A 405 -19.52 5.89 14.83
CA PRO A 405 -18.28 6.59 14.55
C PRO A 405 -17.02 5.87 15.06
N PRO A 406 -16.96 5.36 16.31
CA PRO A 406 -15.85 4.54 16.76
C PRO A 406 -15.61 3.27 15.94
N ALA A 407 -16.66 2.65 15.40
CA ALA A 407 -16.51 1.47 14.55
C ALA A 407 -15.95 1.82 13.15
N VAL A 408 -16.42 2.92 12.56
CA VAL A 408 -15.87 3.46 11.30
C VAL A 408 -14.40 3.86 11.49
N ASN A 409 -14.08 4.55 12.58
CA ASN A 409 -12.72 4.93 12.93
C ASN A 409 -11.81 3.70 13.13
N ALA A 410 -12.32 2.63 13.72
CA ALA A 410 -11.57 1.37 13.84
C ALA A 410 -11.18 0.79 12.46
N VAL A 411 -12.08 0.85 11.47
CA VAL A 411 -11.79 0.42 10.09
C VAL A 411 -10.78 1.36 9.43
N LEU A 412 -10.93 2.67 9.62
CA LEU A 412 -9.95 3.68 9.16
C LEU A 412 -8.57 3.48 9.79
N GLY A 413 -8.52 2.95 11.01
CA GLY A 413 -7.27 2.60 11.71
C GLY A 413 -6.65 1.26 11.29
N GLY A 414 -7.30 0.49 10.41
CA GLY A 414 -6.79 -0.81 9.94
C GLY A 414 -7.38 -2.04 10.65
N ASN A 415 -8.39 -1.87 11.50
CA ASN A 415 -8.99 -3.00 12.20
C ASN A 415 -9.96 -3.78 11.28
N VAL A 416 -9.40 -4.67 10.49
CA VAL A 416 -10.15 -5.58 9.59
C VAL A 416 -10.51 -6.91 10.27
N GLY A 417 -10.27 -7.03 11.58
CA GLY A 417 -10.51 -8.23 12.37
C GLY A 417 -11.99 -8.63 12.42
N ASN A 418 -12.23 -9.92 12.65
CA ASN A 418 -13.60 -10.48 12.71
C ASN A 418 -14.27 -10.20 14.08
N ARG A 419 -14.18 -8.96 14.57
CA ARG A 419 -14.91 -8.60 15.80
C ARG A 419 -16.36 -8.33 15.45
N PHE A 420 -17.26 -9.16 15.97
CA PHE A 420 -18.70 -9.00 15.79
C PHE A 420 -19.16 -7.58 16.11
N ALA A 421 -18.58 -6.99 17.18
CA ALA A 421 -18.88 -5.63 17.60
C ALA A 421 -18.63 -4.54 16.54
N ILE A 422 -17.57 -4.65 15.72
CA ILE A 422 -17.30 -3.71 14.62
C ILE A 422 -18.20 -4.05 13.43
N ARG A 423 -18.31 -5.33 13.10
CA ARG A 423 -18.97 -5.78 11.88
C ARG A 423 -20.44 -5.38 11.82
N TRP A 424 -21.24 -5.61 12.86
CA TRP A 424 -22.66 -5.27 12.83
C TRP A 424 -22.89 -3.75 12.80
N ARG A 425 -22.01 -2.95 13.43
CA ARG A 425 -22.06 -1.50 13.35
C ARG A 425 -21.75 -0.98 11.95
N MET A 426 -20.79 -1.59 11.28
CA MET A 426 -20.51 -1.27 9.87
C MET A 426 -21.69 -1.63 8.97
N GLU A 427 -22.41 -2.75 9.23
CA GLU A 427 -23.64 -3.08 8.48
C GLU A 427 -24.72 -2.00 8.66
N ILE A 428 -24.87 -1.47 9.88
CA ILE A 428 -25.80 -0.37 10.13
C ILE A 428 -25.32 0.91 9.43
N PHE A 429 -24.03 1.23 9.50
CA PHE A 429 -23.47 2.37 8.77
C PHE A 429 -23.80 2.29 7.27
N TYR A 430 -23.50 1.17 6.63
CA TYR A 430 -23.82 0.97 5.21
C TYR A 430 -25.34 0.96 4.92
N LEU A 431 -26.15 0.53 5.86
CA LEU A 431 -27.61 0.63 5.74
C LEU A 431 -28.04 2.10 5.73
N ILE A 432 -27.54 2.91 6.68
CA ILE A 432 -27.84 4.35 6.76
C ILE A 432 -27.40 5.05 5.47
N VAL A 433 -26.18 4.78 4.96
CA VAL A 433 -25.70 5.31 3.68
C VAL A 433 -26.63 4.97 2.53
N ARG A 434 -27.14 3.72 2.47
CA ARG A 434 -28.11 3.34 1.43
C ARG A 434 -29.47 4.01 1.59
N LEU A 435 -29.94 4.17 2.83
CA LEU A 435 -31.21 4.83 3.12
C LEU A 435 -31.14 6.32 2.83
N GLN A 436 -30.00 6.97 3.05
CA GLN A 436 -29.75 8.38 2.75
C GLN A 436 -30.01 8.72 1.27
N ARG A 437 -29.90 7.77 0.35
CA ARG A 437 -30.25 7.97 -1.07
C ARG A 437 -31.72 8.26 -1.28
N LYS A 438 -32.60 7.56 -0.53
CA LYS A 438 -34.05 7.65 -0.66
C LYS A 438 -34.66 8.65 0.29
N TRP A 439 -34.16 8.72 1.52
CA TRP A 439 -34.67 9.57 2.58
C TRP A 439 -33.54 10.46 3.10
N THR A 440 -33.81 11.74 3.27
CA THR A 440 -32.82 12.68 3.83
C THR A 440 -32.71 12.46 5.33
N LEU A 441 -31.90 11.50 5.73
CA LEU A 441 -31.61 11.20 7.13
C LEU A 441 -30.56 12.14 7.71
N CYS A 442 -29.62 12.60 6.88
CA CYS A 442 -28.57 13.56 7.21
C CYS A 442 -28.67 14.76 6.26
N PRO A 443 -28.16 15.93 6.67
CA PRO A 443 -28.12 17.11 5.80
C PRO A 443 -27.41 16.81 4.47
N ARG A 444 -28.01 17.30 3.38
CA ARG A 444 -27.41 17.20 2.05
C ARG A 444 -26.22 18.16 1.96
N LEU A 445 -25.10 17.67 1.43
CA LEU A 445 -23.88 18.45 1.26
C LEU A 445 -23.64 18.82 -0.20
N SER A 446 -23.04 20.00 -0.38
CA SER A 446 -22.52 20.41 -1.68
C SER A 446 -21.09 19.92 -1.82
N LEU A 447 -20.83 19.05 -2.83
CA LEU A 447 -19.48 18.62 -3.16
C LEU A 447 -18.83 19.49 -4.25
N VAL A 448 -19.39 20.69 -4.46
CA VAL A 448 -18.89 21.67 -5.42
C VAL A 448 -18.22 22.81 -4.63
N PRO A 449 -17.01 23.23 -5.00
CA PRO A 449 -16.34 24.36 -4.36
C PRO A 449 -17.18 25.62 -4.41
N LYS A 450 -17.27 26.37 -3.31
CA LYS A 450 -17.87 27.70 -3.30
C LYS A 450 -16.97 28.69 -4.05
N ARG A 451 -17.57 29.57 -4.88
CA ARG A 451 -16.84 30.66 -5.53
C ARG A 451 -16.38 31.70 -4.49
N ASN A 452 -15.17 32.08 -4.61
CA ASN A 452 -14.19 32.88 -3.88
C ASN A 452 -14.58 33.90 -2.77
N ASP A 453 -15.82 34.24 -2.49
CA ASP A 453 -16.11 35.37 -1.59
C ASP A 453 -16.52 34.97 -0.15
N GLU A 454 -16.74 33.70 0.16
CA GLU A 454 -17.26 33.27 1.47
C GLU A 454 -16.42 32.23 2.23
N ALA A 455 -15.24 31.85 1.74
CA ALA A 455 -14.48 30.70 2.28
C ALA A 455 -13.57 31.03 3.49
N ALA A 456 -13.75 32.19 4.13
CA ALA A 456 -13.01 32.51 5.36
C ALA A 456 -13.75 31.97 6.59
N ALA A 457 -13.11 31.07 7.30
CA ALA A 457 -13.45 30.55 8.63
C ALA A 457 -14.34 29.31 8.71
N LEU A 458 -13.75 28.14 8.47
CA LEU A 458 -14.24 26.88 9.05
C LEU A 458 -13.72 26.74 10.49
N LYS A 459 -14.60 26.81 11.47
CA LYS A 459 -14.32 26.26 12.80
C LYS A 459 -14.58 24.75 12.75
N PRO A 460 -13.61 23.89 13.07
CA PRO A 460 -13.83 22.46 13.11
C PRO A 460 -14.80 22.11 14.25
N ALA A 461 -15.83 21.32 13.95
CA ALA A 461 -16.60 20.65 14.97
C ALA A 461 -15.77 19.48 15.51
N SER A 462 -15.49 19.50 16.81
CA SER A 462 -14.95 18.32 17.50
C SER A 462 -16.04 17.26 17.63
N ILE A 463 -15.77 16.06 17.18
CA ILE A 463 -16.58 14.84 17.34
C ILE A 463 -16.12 14.08 18.57
#